data_d604dc9550d088049ddfb4f68ce0fef1
#
_entry.id   d604dc9550d088049ddfb4f68ce0fef1
#
_cell.length_a   1.000
_cell.length_b   1.000
_cell.length_c   1.000
_cell.angle_alpha   90.00
_cell.angle_beta   90.00
_cell.angle_gamma   90.00
#
_symmetry.space_group_name_H-M   'P 1'
#
loop_
_entity.id
_entity.type
_entity.pdbx_description
1 polymer ?
#
loop_
_entity_poly.entity_id
_entity_poly.type
_entity_poly.pdbx_seq_one_letter_code
_entity_poly.pdbx_strand_id
1 'polypeptide(L)'
;MQTPTYLVGKRRANEHTEPHLVAGNDALGARHDDAELGDDAARSIARHLDRSRSRTQPQRYAGAMTSDAADKVARTAQNSKVVEILARGGYAVSGVLHGLIGALAISVAIGSASGSADQTGALAQVASTPGGVFLLWFLVVGLFGLGLWQILEGILVPSPDPKKRWARRITELGKAAAYIALALTALTFATGGSSDSARTTQTFVADLLTKPGGLFLVAAIGVLVLAIGIYFFVKGLRKKFLEDIDRPSGKVGDAVTRLGVAGYIAKGIALAVVGILFVTAAFTLDSSKATGLDGALKALAALPFGQVILVAIGLGLIAFGLYLFARARYARL
;
A
#
# COMPACT_ATOMS: atom_id res chain seq x y z
N MET A 1 37.97 24.73 19.47
CA MET A 1 39.17 24.04 18.92
C MET A 1 38.74 23.39 17.61
N GLN A 2 39.02 24.07 16.60
CA GLN A 2 39.85 23.78 15.39
C GLN A 2 39.18 22.85 14.35
N THR A 3 38.68 23.52 13.29
CA THR A 3 38.72 23.06 11.90
C THR A 3 40.17 22.95 11.40
N PRO A 4 40.48 22.23 10.31
CA PRO A 4 40.65 22.84 9.00
C PRO A 4 40.11 21.98 7.83
N THR A 5 39.46 22.48 6.79
CA THR A 5 39.92 23.29 5.61
C THR A 5 41.13 22.70 4.85
N TYR A 6 40.98 22.64 3.52
CA TYR A 6 41.93 22.73 2.38
C TYR A 6 41.64 21.70 1.29
N LEU A 7 41.67 21.92 -0.01
CA LEU A 7 41.98 22.98 -1.01
C LEU A 7 41.79 22.29 -2.38
N VAL A 8 41.02 22.77 -3.31
CA VAL A 8 41.37 23.59 -4.49
C VAL A 8 42.69 23.27 -5.22
N GLY A 9 42.59 23.00 -6.49
CA GLY A 9 43.66 22.99 -7.49
C GLY A 9 43.13 22.47 -8.82
N LYS A 10 42.65 23.20 -9.75
CA LYS A 10 43.14 24.22 -10.70
C LYS A 10 44.20 23.68 -11.69
N ARG A 11 43.73 23.64 -12.97
CA ARG A 11 44.39 24.02 -14.26
C ARG A 11 45.68 23.32 -14.67
N ARG A 12 45.76 22.90 -15.94
CA ARG A 12 46.47 23.64 -17.02
C ARG A 12 46.28 22.95 -18.38
N ALA A 13 46.11 23.84 -19.37
CA ALA A 13 46.24 23.61 -20.80
C ALA A 13 47.73 23.65 -21.21
N ASN A 14 48.05 23.06 -22.36
CA ASN A 14 49.10 23.45 -23.33
C ASN A 14 48.88 22.59 -24.56
N GLU A 15 48.49 23.10 -25.72
CA GLU A 15 49.25 23.91 -26.72
C GLU A 15 50.32 23.10 -27.49
N HIS A 16 50.07 23.11 -28.80
CA HIS A 16 51.00 23.14 -29.97
C HIS A 16 51.92 21.97 -30.28
N THR A 17 51.74 21.42 -31.45
CA THR A 17 52.72 21.63 -32.56
C THR A 17 52.20 20.98 -33.84
N GLU A 18 52.02 21.79 -34.90
CA GLU A 18 52.21 21.35 -36.29
C GLU A 18 53.69 21.30 -36.61
N PRO A 19 54.10 20.51 -37.62
CA PRO A 19 54.72 21.14 -38.76
C PRO A 19 54.41 20.55 -40.15
N HIS A 20 54.20 21.49 -41.08
CA HIS A 20 54.67 21.62 -42.47
C HIS A 20 54.88 20.42 -43.40
N LEU A 21 54.10 20.48 -44.50
CA LEU A 21 54.47 20.41 -45.95
C LEU A 21 55.76 19.79 -46.38
N VAL A 22 55.68 18.78 -47.27
CA VAL A 22 56.47 18.71 -48.53
C VAL A 22 55.60 18.10 -49.61
N ALA A 23 55.59 18.76 -50.77
CA ALA A 23 54.90 18.40 -51.99
C ALA A 23 55.55 17.21 -52.72
N GLY A 24 54.74 16.44 -53.46
CA GLY A 24 55.17 15.47 -54.45
C GLY A 24 53.99 15.16 -55.37
N ASN A 25 53.90 15.93 -56.47
CA ASN A 25 53.09 15.59 -57.65
C ASN A 25 53.72 14.29 -58.25
N ASP A 26 52.80 13.33 -58.53
CA ASP A 26 52.68 12.51 -59.70
C ASP A 26 51.90 11.26 -59.45
N ALA A 27 50.69 11.24 -59.95
CA ALA A 27 49.93 10.07 -60.43
C ALA A 27 48.47 10.48 -60.72
N LEU A 28 48.26 11.22 -61.76
CA LEU A 28 46.97 11.28 -62.47
C LEU A 28 46.85 10.00 -63.32
N GLY A 29 45.95 9.11 -63.01
CA GLY A 29 45.62 8.05 -63.95
C GLY A 29 44.88 6.82 -63.45
N ALA A 30 44.48 6.70 -62.15
CA ALA A 30 43.75 5.50 -61.74
C ALA A 30 42.77 5.78 -60.57
N ARG A 31 41.93 6.76 -60.71
CA ARG A 31 41.00 7.14 -59.62
C ARG A 31 39.56 7.40 -60.04
N HIS A 32 39.08 6.87 -61.18
CA HIS A 32 37.71 7.14 -61.55
C HIS A 32 36.78 5.94 -61.33
N ASP A 33 37.25 4.70 -61.30
CA ASP A 33 36.40 3.53 -61.16
C ASP A 33 36.17 3.10 -59.69
N ASP A 34 37.09 3.38 -58.76
CA ASP A 34 36.93 3.00 -57.32
C ASP A 34 36.05 3.96 -56.54
N ALA A 35 35.84 5.20 -56.99
CA ALA A 35 34.99 6.17 -56.30
C ALA A 35 33.50 5.92 -56.50
N GLU A 36 33.08 5.39 -57.70
CA GLU A 36 31.65 5.08 -57.95
C GLU A 36 31.20 3.82 -57.20
N LEU A 37 32.08 2.79 -57.06
CA LEU A 37 31.72 1.59 -56.27
C LEU A 37 31.59 1.90 -54.77
N GLY A 38 32.41 2.83 -54.23
CA GLY A 38 32.32 3.24 -52.82
C GLY A 38 31.05 4.04 -52.49
N ASP A 39 30.60 4.88 -53.44
CA ASP A 39 29.44 5.74 -53.25
C ASP A 39 28.11 4.94 -53.35
N ASP A 40 28.04 3.93 -54.21
CA ASP A 40 26.88 3.06 -54.31
C ASP A 40 26.76 2.10 -53.09
N ALA A 41 27.85 1.61 -52.59
CA ALA A 41 27.88 0.82 -51.34
C ALA A 41 27.43 1.68 -50.14
N ALA A 42 27.92 2.92 -50.03
CA ALA A 42 27.55 3.85 -48.99
C ALA A 42 26.04 4.25 -49.07
N ARG A 43 25.52 4.47 -50.29
CA ARG A 43 24.08 4.74 -50.49
C ARG A 43 23.23 3.51 -50.24
N SER A 44 23.69 2.29 -50.46
CA SER A 44 23.00 1.04 -50.16
C SER A 44 22.93 0.85 -48.65
N ILE A 45 24.04 1.06 -47.93
CA ILE A 45 24.07 0.99 -46.46
C ILE A 45 23.19 2.07 -45.82
N ALA A 46 23.26 3.31 -46.32
CA ALA A 46 22.41 4.41 -45.86
C ALA A 46 20.91 4.09 -46.04
N ARG A 47 20.49 3.54 -47.19
CA ARG A 47 19.13 3.07 -47.44
C ARG A 47 18.72 1.91 -46.55
N HIS A 48 19.63 1.02 -46.21
CA HIS A 48 19.32 -0.10 -45.28
C HIS A 48 19.18 0.35 -43.86
N LEU A 49 20.00 1.31 -43.41
CA LEU A 49 19.94 1.92 -42.08
C LEU A 49 18.67 2.81 -41.91
N ASP A 50 18.26 3.50 -42.97
CA ASP A 50 17.04 4.29 -42.97
C ASP A 50 15.77 3.43 -42.95
N ARG A 51 15.76 2.31 -43.67
CA ARG A 51 14.67 1.30 -43.60
C ARG A 51 14.61 0.59 -42.25
N SER A 52 15.74 0.40 -41.54
CA SER A 52 15.72 -0.19 -40.20
C SER A 52 15.26 0.82 -39.14
N ARG A 53 15.58 2.12 -39.33
CA ARG A 53 15.09 3.20 -38.47
C ARG A 53 13.58 3.44 -38.62
N SER A 54 13.03 3.36 -39.84
CA SER A 54 11.61 3.57 -40.08
C SER A 54 10.71 2.43 -39.58
N ARG A 55 11.26 1.19 -39.42
CA ARG A 55 10.49 0.06 -38.87
C ARG A 55 10.44 0.01 -37.35
N THR A 56 11.36 0.65 -36.64
CA THR A 56 11.39 0.64 -35.16
C THR A 56 10.74 1.89 -34.53
N GLN A 57 10.48 2.93 -35.31
CA GLN A 57 9.87 4.17 -34.82
C GLN A 57 8.37 4.07 -34.43
N PRO A 58 7.47 3.39 -35.17
CA PRO A 58 6.06 3.37 -34.80
C PRO A 58 5.76 2.64 -33.49
N GLN A 59 6.56 1.64 -33.12
CA GLN A 59 6.37 0.92 -31.85
C GLN A 59 6.84 1.73 -30.63
N ARG A 60 7.85 2.58 -30.77
CA ARG A 60 8.31 3.47 -29.69
C ARG A 60 7.30 4.60 -29.43
N TYR A 61 6.69 5.15 -30.45
CA TYR A 61 5.68 6.19 -30.33
C TYR A 61 4.35 5.65 -29.80
N ALA A 62 3.94 4.45 -30.20
CA ALA A 62 2.73 3.82 -29.67
C ALA A 62 2.87 3.49 -28.17
N GLY A 63 4.05 2.99 -27.73
CA GLY A 63 4.32 2.75 -26.30
C GLY A 63 4.41 4.03 -25.47
N ALA A 64 4.95 5.12 -26.03
CA ALA A 64 5.04 6.42 -25.36
C ALA A 64 3.66 7.09 -25.26
N MET A 65 2.82 7.01 -26.30
CA MET A 65 1.46 7.55 -26.28
C MET A 65 0.54 6.84 -25.29
N THR A 66 0.69 5.51 -25.11
CA THR A 66 -0.09 4.76 -24.12
C THR A 66 0.35 5.04 -22.70
N SER A 67 1.67 5.26 -22.46
CA SER A 67 2.18 5.63 -21.15
C SER A 67 1.76 7.07 -20.76
N ASP A 68 1.83 8.00 -21.71
CA ASP A 68 1.41 9.41 -21.48
C ASP A 68 -0.10 9.51 -21.24
N ALA A 69 -0.92 8.74 -21.95
CA ALA A 69 -2.36 8.68 -21.73
C ALA A 69 -2.69 8.06 -20.36
N ALA A 70 -2.01 6.97 -19.98
CA ALA A 70 -2.18 6.34 -18.67
C ALA A 70 -1.73 7.26 -17.53
N ASP A 71 -0.58 7.93 -17.67
CA ASP A 71 -0.09 8.92 -16.72
C ASP A 71 -1.02 10.14 -16.60
N LYS A 72 -1.59 10.57 -17.71
CA LYS A 72 -2.54 11.68 -17.73
C LYS A 72 -3.87 11.32 -17.05
N VAL A 73 -4.37 10.09 -17.29
CA VAL A 73 -5.56 9.56 -16.61
C VAL A 73 -5.27 9.37 -15.11
N ALA A 74 -4.12 8.85 -14.73
CA ALA A 74 -3.73 8.67 -13.34
C ALA A 74 -3.60 10.04 -12.61
N ARG A 75 -2.97 11.04 -13.22
CA ARG A 75 -2.87 12.41 -12.66
C ARG A 75 -4.23 13.11 -12.59
N THR A 76 -5.08 12.94 -13.60
CA THR A 76 -6.43 13.53 -13.61
C THR A 76 -7.30 12.87 -12.54
N ALA A 77 -7.16 11.56 -12.32
CA ALA A 77 -7.86 10.85 -11.26
C ALA A 77 -7.36 11.26 -9.85
N GLN A 78 -6.04 11.43 -9.67
CA GLN A 78 -5.46 11.90 -8.41
C GLN A 78 -5.88 13.34 -8.06
N ASN A 79 -6.08 14.20 -9.05
CA ASN A 79 -6.55 15.59 -8.87
C ASN A 79 -8.08 15.74 -8.88
N SER A 80 -8.82 14.62 -8.94
CA SER A 80 -10.28 14.66 -8.94
C SER A 80 -10.81 14.93 -7.53
N LYS A 81 -11.64 15.96 -7.36
CA LYS A 81 -12.41 16.23 -6.13
C LYS A 81 -13.21 15.02 -5.66
N VAL A 82 -13.62 14.16 -6.58
CA VAL A 82 -14.35 12.92 -6.28
C VAL A 82 -13.45 11.94 -5.51
N VAL A 83 -12.19 11.75 -5.92
CA VAL A 83 -11.22 10.88 -5.22
C VAL A 83 -10.92 11.46 -3.83
N GLU A 84 -10.79 12.77 -3.70
CA GLU A 84 -10.61 13.44 -2.40
C GLU A 84 -11.81 13.18 -1.47
N ILE A 85 -13.03 13.38 -1.95
CA ILE A 85 -14.26 13.15 -1.18
C ILE A 85 -14.37 11.68 -0.76
N LEU A 86 -14.10 10.74 -1.68
CA LEU A 86 -14.15 9.31 -1.39
C LEU A 86 -13.08 8.89 -0.36
N ALA A 87 -11.86 9.42 -0.47
CA ALA A 87 -10.79 9.15 0.48
C ALA A 87 -11.12 9.70 1.88
N ARG A 88 -11.62 10.93 1.96
CA ARG A 88 -12.07 11.55 3.22
C ARG A 88 -13.23 10.80 3.84
N GLY A 89 -14.23 10.41 3.04
CA GLY A 89 -15.35 9.57 3.46
C GLY A 89 -14.89 8.21 3.97
N GLY A 90 -13.94 7.56 3.28
CA GLY A 90 -13.34 6.30 3.70
C GLY A 90 -12.65 6.38 5.06
N TYR A 91 -11.90 7.47 5.34
CA TYR A 91 -11.30 7.69 6.67
C TYR A 91 -12.37 7.88 7.75
N ALA A 92 -13.43 8.63 7.46
CA ALA A 92 -14.52 8.86 8.42
C ALA A 92 -15.25 7.54 8.77
N VAL A 93 -15.61 6.75 7.75
CA VAL A 93 -16.24 5.42 7.95
C VAL A 93 -15.30 4.47 8.71
N SER A 94 -14.02 4.43 8.35
CA SER A 94 -13.03 3.65 9.09
C SER A 94 -12.88 4.13 10.54
N GLY A 95 -13.06 5.43 10.80
CA GLY A 95 -13.10 6.01 12.14
C GLY A 95 -14.25 5.47 12.97
N VAL A 96 -15.45 5.44 12.40
CA VAL A 96 -16.64 4.84 13.05
C VAL A 96 -16.40 3.36 13.38
N LEU A 97 -15.95 2.57 12.40
CA LEU A 97 -15.69 1.14 12.61
C LEU A 97 -14.66 0.87 13.73
N HIS A 98 -13.56 1.60 13.77
CA HIS A 98 -12.57 1.43 14.84
C HIS A 98 -13.10 1.89 16.20
N GLY A 99 -13.92 2.93 16.23
CA GLY A 99 -14.62 3.37 17.44
C GLY A 99 -15.56 2.29 17.97
N LEU A 100 -16.35 1.67 17.09
CA LEU A 100 -17.25 0.56 17.44
C LEU A 100 -16.48 -0.68 17.91
N ILE A 101 -15.42 -1.09 17.20
CA ILE A 101 -14.57 -2.20 17.63
C ILE A 101 -13.98 -1.93 19.03
N GLY A 102 -13.53 -0.70 19.28
CA GLY A 102 -13.02 -0.31 20.59
C GLY A 102 -14.09 -0.36 21.69
N ALA A 103 -15.31 0.10 21.39
CA ALA A 103 -16.45 0.01 22.32
C ALA A 103 -16.84 -1.45 22.59
N LEU A 104 -16.89 -2.30 21.56
CA LEU A 104 -17.14 -3.74 21.70
C LEU A 104 -16.07 -4.42 22.53
N ALA A 105 -14.78 -4.07 22.33
CA ALA A 105 -13.67 -4.59 23.12
C ALA A 105 -13.84 -4.23 24.62
N ILE A 106 -14.22 -3.01 24.93
CA ILE A 106 -14.53 -2.59 26.31
C ILE A 106 -15.73 -3.37 26.86
N SER A 107 -16.80 -3.54 26.07
CA SER A 107 -17.98 -4.30 26.47
C SER A 107 -17.64 -5.77 26.78
N VAL A 108 -16.75 -6.39 26.01
CA VAL A 108 -16.21 -7.73 26.31
C VAL A 108 -15.41 -7.72 27.62
N ALA A 109 -14.58 -6.70 27.85
CA ALA A 109 -13.78 -6.58 29.06
C ALA A 109 -14.62 -6.52 30.35
N ILE A 110 -15.76 -5.83 30.30
CA ILE A 110 -16.68 -5.70 31.47
C ILE A 110 -17.75 -6.82 31.50
N GLY A 111 -17.65 -7.82 30.61
CA GLY A 111 -18.55 -8.97 30.60
C GLY A 111 -19.98 -8.67 30.12
N SER A 112 -20.22 -7.53 29.46
CA SER A 112 -21.56 -7.10 29.03
C SER A 112 -21.88 -7.40 27.55
N ALA A 113 -20.91 -7.88 26.76
CA ALA A 113 -21.11 -8.14 25.33
C ALA A 113 -21.17 -9.63 25.01
N SER A 114 -22.15 -9.99 24.19
CA SER A 114 -22.27 -11.32 23.55
C SER A 114 -21.80 -11.32 22.09
N GLY A 115 -21.23 -10.21 21.57
CA GLY A 115 -20.83 -10.04 20.17
C GLY A 115 -19.33 -10.15 19.91
N SER A 116 -18.96 -10.18 18.63
CA SER A 116 -17.56 -10.17 18.19
C SER A 116 -16.96 -8.77 18.27
N ALA A 117 -15.78 -8.63 18.86
CA ALA A 117 -15.07 -7.35 18.94
C ALA A 117 -14.13 -7.16 17.73
N ASP A 118 -14.69 -7.20 16.53
CA ASP A 118 -13.99 -7.07 15.24
C ASP A 118 -14.83 -6.30 14.20
N GLN A 119 -14.40 -6.33 12.93
CA GLN A 119 -15.12 -5.67 11.84
C GLN A 119 -16.53 -6.22 11.66
N THR A 120 -16.77 -7.52 11.84
CA THR A 120 -18.10 -8.11 11.66
C THR A 120 -19.06 -7.67 12.76
N GLY A 121 -18.60 -7.62 14.01
CA GLY A 121 -19.39 -7.07 15.12
C GLY A 121 -19.70 -5.58 14.93
N ALA A 122 -18.73 -4.78 14.47
CA ALA A 122 -18.95 -3.37 14.16
C ALA A 122 -19.95 -3.18 13.01
N LEU A 123 -19.88 -3.99 11.94
CA LEU A 123 -20.83 -3.95 10.82
C LEU A 123 -22.23 -4.40 11.25
N ALA A 124 -22.34 -5.43 12.10
CA ALA A 124 -23.61 -5.85 12.69
C ALA A 124 -24.25 -4.73 13.53
N GLN A 125 -23.44 -4.04 14.33
CA GLN A 125 -23.91 -2.89 15.11
C GLN A 125 -24.39 -1.74 14.20
N VAL A 126 -23.68 -1.45 13.10
CA VAL A 126 -24.12 -0.47 12.10
C VAL A 126 -25.44 -0.92 11.48
N ALA A 127 -25.56 -2.20 11.08
CA ALA A 127 -26.77 -2.75 10.47
C ALA A 127 -28.02 -2.59 11.37
N SER A 128 -27.84 -2.70 12.69
CA SER A 128 -28.92 -2.57 13.66
C SER A 128 -29.35 -1.13 13.96
N THR A 129 -28.61 -0.13 13.47
CA THR A 129 -28.93 1.29 13.72
C THR A 129 -29.86 1.86 12.64
N PRO A 130 -30.76 2.79 12.98
CA PRO A 130 -31.60 3.49 11.99
C PRO A 130 -30.68 4.18 10.94
N GLY A 131 -30.90 3.90 9.65
CA GLY A 131 -30.06 4.42 8.55
C GLY A 131 -28.73 3.69 8.35
N GLY A 132 -28.38 2.72 9.20
CA GLY A 132 -27.12 1.95 9.10
C GLY A 132 -27.04 1.14 7.81
N VAL A 133 -28.15 0.61 7.30
CA VAL A 133 -28.20 -0.10 6.02
C VAL A 133 -27.78 0.82 4.86
N PHE A 134 -28.18 2.08 4.87
CA PHE A 134 -27.72 3.06 3.86
C PHE A 134 -26.22 3.29 3.95
N LEU A 135 -25.68 3.40 5.16
CA LEU A 135 -24.23 3.52 5.38
C LEU A 135 -23.48 2.26 4.90
N LEU A 136 -24.04 1.06 5.12
CA LEU A 136 -23.47 -0.19 4.62
C LEU A 136 -23.41 -0.23 3.09
N TRP A 137 -24.48 0.18 2.39
CA TRP A 137 -24.46 0.27 0.93
C TRP A 137 -23.44 1.27 0.42
N PHE A 138 -23.29 2.42 1.06
CA PHE A 138 -22.24 3.38 0.74
C PHE A 138 -20.84 2.75 0.92
N LEU A 139 -20.64 1.99 2.01
CA LEU A 139 -19.40 1.28 2.28
C LEU A 139 -19.13 0.21 1.22
N VAL A 140 -20.13 -0.58 0.82
CA VAL A 140 -20.05 -1.59 -0.22
C VAL A 140 -19.56 -0.97 -1.53
N VAL A 141 -20.24 0.07 -2.01
CA VAL A 141 -19.88 0.74 -3.28
C VAL A 141 -18.47 1.36 -3.20
N GLY A 142 -18.16 2.03 -2.09
CA GLY A 142 -16.85 2.65 -1.89
C GLY A 142 -15.70 1.63 -1.85
N LEU A 143 -15.88 0.53 -1.14
CA LEU A 143 -14.86 -0.51 -1.01
C LEU A 143 -14.68 -1.30 -2.32
N PHE A 144 -15.75 -1.63 -3.04
CA PHE A 144 -15.65 -2.21 -4.38
C PHE A 144 -14.93 -1.27 -5.35
N GLY A 145 -15.27 0.03 -5.32
CA GLY A 145 -14.61 1.05 -6.13
C GLY A 145 -13.11 1.13 -5.83
N LEU A 146 -12.74 1.14 -4.54
CA LEU A 146 -11.34 1.13 -4.11
C LEU A 146 -10.62 -0.17 -4.51
N GLY A 147 -11.26 -1.32 -4.36
CA GLY A 147 -10.72 -2.62 -4.78
C GLY A 147 -10.44 -2.65 -6.28
N LEU A 148 -11.38 -2.21 -7.09
CA LEU A 148 -11.22 -2.12 -8.54
C LEU A 148 -10.12 -1.13 -8.93
N TRP A 149 -10.06 0.03 -8.26
CA TRP A 149 -8.98 0.99 -8.47
C TRP A 149 -7.61 0.40 -8.20
N GLN A 150 -7.44 -0.34 -7.09
CA GLN A 150 -6.18 -0.98 -6.75
C GLN A 150 -5.77 -2.07 -7.76
N ILE A 151 -6.73 -2.80 -8.33
CA ILE A 151 -6.46 -3.74 -9.43
C ILE A 151 -5.93 -2.98 -10.66
N LEU A 152 -6.60 -1.90 -11.05
CA LEU A 152 -6.18 -1.08 -12.18
C LEU A 152 -4.80 -0.46 -11.94
N GLU A 153 -4.53 0.06 -10.75
CA GLU A 153 -3.22 0.62 -10.39
C GLU A 153 -2.11 -0.44 -10.42
N GLY A 154 -2.37 -1.64 -9.91
CA GLY A 154 -1.42 -2.75 -9.95
C GLY A 154 -1.08 -3.25 -11.35
N ILE A 155 -2.05 -3.18 -12.29
CA ILE A 155 -1.88 -3.68 -13.66
C ILE A 155 -1.36 -2.59 -14.60
N LEU A 156 -1.93 -1.37 -14.54
CA LEU A 156 -1.73 -0.32 -15.54
C LEU A 156 -0.52 0.57 -15.30
N VAL A 157 -0.06 0.73 -14.04
CA VAL A 157 1.07 1.63 -13.77
C VAL A 157 2.39 0.92 -14.06
N PRO A 158 3.13 1.30 -15.13
CA PRO A 158 4.39 0.69 -15.48
C PRO A 158 5.49 1.13 -14.50
N SER A 159 6.38 0.20 -14.16
CA SER A 159 7.63 0.52 -13.44
C SER A 159 8.81 0.06 -14.28
N PRO A 160 9.85 0.89 -14.44
CA PRO A 160 11.02 0.55 -15.26
C PRO A 160 11.84 -0.60 -14.67
N ASP A 161 11.79 -0.80 -13.35
CA ASP A 161 12.50 -1.89 -12.65
C ASP A 161 11.57 -3.10 -12.47
N PRO A 162 11.94 -4.30 -13.01
CA PRO A 162 11.12 -5.51 -12.90
C PRO A 162 10.83 -5.93 -11.46
N LYS A 163 11.80 -5.80 -10.54
CA LYS A 163 11.62 -6.18 -9.12
C LYS A 163 10.63 -5.26 -8.43
N LYS A 164 10.74 -3.94 -8.65
CA LYS A 164 9.82 -2.94 -8.10
C LYS A 164 8.42 -3.10 -8.68
N ARG A 165 8.30 -3.46 -9.96
CA ARG A 165 7.03 -3.73 -10.63
C ARG A 165 6.29 -4.91 -9.99
N TRP A 166 6.99 -6.04 -9.73
CA TRP A 166 6.40 -7.20 -9.07
C TRP A 166 6.01 -6.90 -7.61
N ALA A 167 6.90 -6.27 -6.85
CA ALA A 167 6.60 -5.87 -5.47
C ALA A 167 5.36 -4.96 -5.40
N ARG A 168 5.25 -3.97 -6.29
CA ARG A 168 4.09 -3.10 -6.38
C ARG A 168 2.83 -3.88 -6.74
N ARG A 169 2.86 -4.73 -7.78
CA ARG A 169 1.70 -5.56 -8.17
C ARG A 169 1.18 -6.40 -7.01
N ILE A 170 2.05 -7.10 -6.31
CA ILE A 170 1.67 -7.90 -5.14
C ILE A 170 1.04 -7.02 -4.06
N THR A 171 1.61 -5.85 -3.79
CA THR A 171 1.08 -4.91 -2.80
C THR A 171 -0.30 -4.40 -3.18
N GLU A 172 -0.48 -3.95 -4.43
CA GLU A 172 -1.77 -3.38 -4.88
C GLU A 172 -2.85 -4.46 -5.01
N LEU A 173 -2.51 -5.66 -5.51
CA LEU A 173 -3.45 -6.79 -5.54
C LEU A 173 -3.81 -7.28 -4.13
N GLY A 174 -2.86 -7.27 -3.18
CA GLY A 174 -3.14 -7.57 -1.77
C GLY A 174 -4.12 -6.58 -1.13
N LYS A 175 -3.95 -5.28 -1.39
CA LYS A 175 -4.91 -4.25 -0.96
C LYS A 175 -6.27 -4.46 -1.62
N ALA A 176 -6.31 -4.72 -2.94
CA ALA A 176 -7.55 -4.98 -3.67
C ALA A 176 -8.32 -6.15 -3.08
N ALA A 177 -7.65 -7.27 -2.81
CA ALA A 177 -8.25 -8.45 -2.18
C ALA A 177 -8.85 -8.11 -0.79
N ALA A 178 -8.13 -7.33 0.03
CA ALA A 178 -8.60 -6.90 1.33
C ALA A 178 -9.85 -5.99 1.22
N TYR A 179 -9.86 -5.02 0.29
CA TYR A 179 -11.02 -4.15 0.07
C TYR A 179 -12.23 -4.93 -0.45
N ILE A 180 -12.03 -5.85 -1.38
CA ILE A 180 -13.12 -6.69 -1.93
C ILE A 180 -13.68 -7.61 -0.83
N ALA A 181 -12.83 -8.26 -0.04
CA ALA A 181 -13.27 -9.10 1.06
C ALA A 181 -14.12 -8.30 2.08
N LEU A 182 -13.68 -7.09 2.44
CA LEU A 182 -14.42 -6.23 3.34
C LEU A 182 -15.73 -5.73 2.71
N ALA A 183 -15.73 -5.45 1.39
CA ALA A 183 -16.94 -5.08 0.64
C ALA A 183 -17.98 -6.21 0.64
N LEU A 184 -17.54 -7.46 0.41
CA LEU A 184 -18.42 -8.65 0.46
C LEU A 184 -19.00 -8.86 1.86
N THR A 185 -18.19 -8.68 2.91
CA THR A 185 -18.68 -8.73 4.29
C THR A 185 -19.72 -7.63 4.54
N ALA A 186 -19.45 -6.39 4.14
CA ALA A 186 -20.41 -5.29 4.27
C ALA A 186 -21.70 -5.55 3.47
N LEU A 187 -21.60 -6.15 2.27
CA LEU A 187 -22.73 -6.55 1.44
C LEU A 187 -23.62 -7.59 2.16
N THR A 188 -23.01 -8.58 2.81
CA THR A 188 -23.75 -9.57 3.59
C THR A 188 -24.63 -8.88 4.65
N PHE A 189 -24.07 -7.93 5.40
CA PHE A 189 -24.85 -7.18 6.39
C PHE A 189 -25.88 -6.23 5.76
N ALA A 190 -25.54 -5.58 4.62
CA ALA A 190 -26.45 -4.69 3.92
C ALA A 190 -27.68 -5.41 3.36
N THR A 191 -27.56 -6.71 3.05
CA THR A 191 -28.65 -7.58 2.59
C THR A 191 -29.37 -8.32 3.71
N GLY A 192 -29.09 -7.99 4.98
CA GLY A 192 -29.74 -8.61 6.14
C GLY A 192 -29.15 -9.96 6.57
N GLY A 193 -28.02 -10.35 6.00
CA GLY A 193 -27.28 -11.53 6.43
C GLY A 193 -26.39 -11.27 7.65
N SER A 194 -25.70 -12.30 8.10
CA SER A 194 -24.71 -12.24 9.17
C SER A 194 -23.41 -12.89 8.73
N SER A 195 -22.28 -12.47 9.30
CA SER A 195 -20.97 -13.03 9.05
C SER A 195 -20.21 -13.12 10.38
N ASP A 196 -19.42 -14.17 10.51
CA ASP A 196 -18.52 -14.38 11.63
C ASP A 196 -17.09 -14.47 11.07
N SER A 197 -16.31 -13.40 11.25
CA SER A 197 -14.94 -13.32 10.73
C SER A 197 -14.00 -14.29 11.45
N ALA A 198 -14.23 -14.56 12.74
CA ALA A 198 -13.43 -15.51 13.49
C ALA A 198 -13.60 -16.94 12.92
N ARG A 199 -14.84 -17.35 12.73
CA ARG A 199 -15.16 -18.66 12.15
C ARG A 199 -14.66 -18.79 10.71
N THR A 200 -14.87 -17.75 9.90
CA THR A 200 -14.37 -17.71 8.50
C THR A 200 -12.86 -17.86 8.47
N THR A 201 -12.14 -17.15 9.34
CA THR A 201 -10.69 -17.21 9.44
C THR A 201 -10.23 -18.61 9.88
N GLN A 202 -10.87 -19.20 10.90
CA GLN A 202 -10.57 -20.55 11.35
C GLN A 202 -10.75 -21.60 10.25
N THR A 203 -11.87 -21.54 9.53
CA THR A 203 -12.16 -22.45 8.42
C THR A 203 -11.13 -22.31 7.29
N PHE A 204 -10.77 -21.06 6.93
CA PHE A 204 -9.74 -20.80 5.94
C PHE A 204 -8.37 -21.36 6.37
N VAL A 205 -7.97 -21.16 7.62
CA VAL A 205 -6.71 -21.69 8.15
C VAL A 205 -6.75 -23.21 8.24
N ALA A 206 -7.88 -23.80 8.66
CA ALA A 206 -8.05 -25.25 8.69
C ALA A 206 -7.86 -25.86 7.29
N ASP A 207 -8.52 -25.30 6.27
CA ASP A 207 -8.39 -25.75 4.88
C ASP A 207 -6.95 -25.59 4.35
N LEU A 208 -6.25 -24.51 4.73
CA LEU A 208 -4.85 -24.34 4.37
C LEU A 208 -3.96 -25.41 5.02
N LEU A 209 -4.14 -25.70 6.30
CA LEU A 209 -3.32 -26.65 7.05
C LEU A 209 -3.45 -28.08 6.52
N THR A 210 -4.55 -28.43 5.83
CA THR A 210 -4.70 -29.74 5.17
C THR A 210 -3.89 -29.87 3.88
N LYS A 211 -3.41 -28.75 3.30
CA LYS A 211 -2.70 -28.75 2.01
C LYS A 211 -1.19 -28.86 2.19
N PRO A 212 -0.46 -29.51 1.26
CA PRO A 212 0.99 -29.54 1.27
C PRO A 212 1.58 -28.12 1.32
N GLY A 213 2.44 -27.84 2.30
CA GLY A 213 3.02 -26.51 2.50
C GLY A 213 2.12 -25.49 3.19
N GLY A 214 0.88 -25.86 3.55
CA GLY A 214 -0.09 -24.96 4.20
C GLY A 214 0.40 -24.40 5.53
N LEU A 215 1.11 -25.21 6.33
CA LEU A 215 1.78 -24.77 7.56
C LEU A 215 2.68 -23.54 7.30
N PHE A 216 3.56 -23.63 6.29
CA PHE A 216 4.47 -22.53 5.96
C PHE A 216 3.72 -21.28 5.50
N LEU A 217 2.61 -21.46 4.77
CA LEU A 217 1.79 -20.34 4.30
C LEU A 217 1.07 -19.66 5.47
N VAL A 218 0.46 -20.43 6.39
CA VAL A 218 -0.19 -19.86 7.58
C VAL A 218 0.83 -19.16 8.48
N ALA A 219 2.02 -19.77 8.69
CA ALA A 219 3.10 -19.15 9.44
C ALA A 219 3.57 -17.83 8.77
N ALA A 220 3.73 -17.82 7.44
CA ALA A 220 4.13 -16.63 6.69
C ALA A 220 3.09 -15.50 6.81
N ILE A 221 1.79 -15.84 6.75
CA ILE A 221 0.70 -14.88 6.99
C ILE A 221 0.80 -14.33 8.42
N GLY A 222 1.00 -15.18 9.42
CA GLY A 222 1.14 -14.77 10.81
C GLY A 222 2.33 -13.83 11.02
N VAL A 223 3.50 -14.16 10.47
CA VAL A 223 4.70 -13.32 10.52
C VAL A 223 4.48 -11.98 9.81
N LEU A 224 3.80 -11.98 8.68
CA LEU A 224 3.46 -10.75 7.95
C LEU A 224 2.54 -9.84 8.78
N VAL A 225 1.48 -10.40 9.38
CA VAL A 225 0.56 -9.65 10.24
C VAL A 225 1.27 -9.11 11.47
N LEU A 226 2.14 -9.91 12.10
CA LEU A 226 2.99 -9.49 13.21
C LEU A 226 3.90 -8.31 12.82
N ALA A 227 4.55 -8.41 11.67
CA ALA A 227 5.41 -7.33 11.15
C ALA A 227 4.60 -6.03 10.91
N ILE A 228 3.38 -6.14 10.39
CA ILE A 228 2.45 -5.00 10.22
C ILE A 228 2.06 -4.42 11.59
N GLY A 229 1.79 -5.27 12.58
CA GLY A 229 1.51 -4.84 13.96
C GLY A 229 2.66 -4.04 14.56
N ILE A 230 3.88 -4.57 14.46
CA ILE A 230 5.11 -3.89 14.91
C ILE A 230 5.31 -2.56 14.14
N TYR A 231 5.09 -2.56 12.83
CA TYR A 231 5.17 -1.33 12.04
C TYR A 231 4.20 -0.25 12.55
N PHE A 232 2.94 -0.57 12.83
CA PHE A 232 1.98 0.40 13.37
C PHE A 232 2.35 0.86 14.77
N PHE A 233 2.82 -0.03 15.62
CA PHE A 233 3.33 0.30 16.94
C PHE A 233 4.47 1.31 16.87
N VAL A 234 5.49 1.04 16.04
CA VAL A 234 6.64 1.94 15.84
C VAL A 234 6.20 3.25 15.16
N LYS A 235 5.26 3.20 14.20
CA LYS A 235 4.68 4.40 13.55
C LYS A 235 4.01 5.30 14.58
N GLY A 236 3.31 4.72 15.55
CA GLY A 236 2.71 5.44 16.68
C GLY A 236 3.75 6.11 17.56
N LEU A 237 4.74 5.34 18.07
CA LEU A 237 5.80 5.84 18.93
C LEU A 237 6.64 6.96 18.28
N ARG A 238 7.00 6.77 17.00
CA ARG A 238 7.80 7.73 16.24
C ARG A 238 6.98 8.88 15.67
N LYS A 239 5.66 8.91 15.91
CA LYS A 239 4.73 9.93 15.40
C LYS A 239 4.78 10.10 13.87
N LYS A 240 5.24 9.08 13.12
CA LYS A 240 5.34 9.13 11.65
C LYS A 240 4.00 9.30 10.93
N PHE A 241 2.88 9.04 11.61
CA PHE A 241 1.54 9.29 11.08
C PHE A 241 1.23 10.79 10.88
N LEU A 242 2.02 11.69 11.47
CA LEU A 242 1.89 13.14 11.25
C LEU A 242 2.35 13.55 9.84
N GLU A 243 3.16 12.73 9.17
CA GLU A 243 3.56 12.94 7.77
C GLU A 243 2.37 12.79 6.80
N ASP A 244 1.34 12.03 7.22
CA ASP A 244 0.15 11.72 6.41
C ASP A 244 -0.92 12.84 6.48
N ILE A 245 -0.74 13.87 7.33
CA ILE A 245 -1.73 14.92 7.59
C ILE A 245 -1.11 16.31 7.65
N ASP A 246 -1.88 17.33 7.29
CA ASP A 246 -1.55 18.74 7.59
C ASP A 246 -1.93 19.02 9.04
N ARG A 247 -0.93 18.91 9.93
CA ARG A 247 -1.15 19.02 11.37
C ARG A 247 -1.75 20.39 11.75
N PRO A 248 -2.94 20.42 12.40
CA PRO A 248 -3.49 21.65 12.92
C PRO A 248 -2.59 22.31 13.97
N SER A 249 -2.67 23.64 14.11
CA SER A 249 -1.90 24.39 15.10
C SER A 249 -2.55 24.31 16.51
N GLY A 250 -1.77 24.55 17.53
CA GLY A 250 -2.23 24.70 18.90
C GLY A 250 -2.83 23.44 19.51
N LYS A 251 -3.78 23.61 20.44
CA LYS A 251 -4.39 22.54 21.25
C LYS A 251 -5.01 21.41 20.40
N VAL A 252 -5.58 21.73 19.23
CA VAL A 252 -6.16 20.74 18.33
C VAL A 252 -5.08 19.82 17.76
N GLY A 253 -3.94 20.37 17.32
CA GLY A 253 -2.83 19.59 16.83
C GLY A 253 -2.21 18.67 17.89
N ASP A 254 -2.18 19.11 19.15
CA ASP A 254 -1.71 18.29 20.26
C ASP A 254 -2.69 17.15 20.57
N ALA A 255 -4.00 17.42 20.55
CA ALA A 255 -5.03 16.39 20.74
C ALA A 255 -4.95 15.33 19.62
N VAL A 256 -4.88 15.75 18.34
CA VAL A 256 -4.74 14.84 17.18
C VAL A 256 -3.47 13.99 17.32
N THR A 257 -2.37 14.60 17.78
CA THR A 257 -1.11 13.88 17.99
C THR A 257 -1.26 12.81 19.08
N ARG A 258 -1.86 13.12 20.23
CA ARG A 258 -2.07 12.17 21.34
C ARG A 258 -3.02 11.04 20.92
N LEU A 259 -4.13 11.36 20.26
CA LEU A 259 -5.07 10.37 19.72
C LEU A 259 -4.40 9.43 18.71
N GLY A 260 -3.59 9.98 17.80
CA GLY A 260 -2.84 9.19 16.85
C GLY A 260 -1.82 8.26 17.52
N VAL A 261 -1.05 8.76 18.49
CA VAL A 261 -0.07 7.92 19.23
C VAL A 261 -0.77 6.77 19.94
N ALA A 262 -1.79 7.06 20.77
CA ALA A 262 -2.53 6.03 21.49
C ALA A 262 -3.19 5.03 20.54
N GLY A 263 -3.81 5.53 19.46
CA GLY A 263 -4.51 4.71 18.48
C GLY A 263 -3.57 3.78 17.69
N TYR A 264 -2.48 4.29 17.15
CA TYR A 264 -1.52 3.47 16.41
C TYR A 264 -0.84 2.43 17.29
N ILE A 265 -0.52 2.75 18.55
CA ILE A 265 0.03 1.80 19.52
C ILE A 265 -0.97 0.68 19.79
N ALA A 266 -2.23 1.01 20.14
CA ALA A 266 -3.27 0.02 20.43
C ALA A 266 -3.55 -0.89 19.23
N LYS A 267 -3.69 -0.31 18.02
CA LYS A 267 -3.86 -1.05 16.78
C LYS A 267 -2.66 -1.96 16.49
N GLY A 268 -1.45 -1.46 16.74
CA GLY A 268 -0.21 -2.23 16.57
C GLY A 268 -0.16 -3.45 17.50
N ILE A 269 -0.51 -3.28 18.78
CA ILE A 269 -0.57 -4.38 19.75
C ILE A 269 -1.63 -5.41 19.34
N ALA A 270 -2.84 -4.98 19.02
CA ALA A 270 -3.92 -5.88 18.61
C ALA A 270 -3.52 -6.72 17.38
N LEU A 271 -2.94 -6.10 16.35
CA LEU A 271 -2.47 -6.82 15.16
C LEU A 271 -1.27 -7.73 15.46
N ALA A 272 -0.36 -7.34 16.35
CA ALA A 272 0.75 -8.19 16.75
C ALA A 272 0.26 -9.47 17.42
N VAL A 273 -0.76 -9.38 18.28
CA VAL A 273 -1.37 -10.56 18.92
C VAL A 273 -2.06 -11.43 17.87
N VAL A 274 -2.79 -10.86 16.92
CA VAL A 274 -3.36 -11.62 15.77
C VAL A 274 -2.26 -12.41 15.06
N GLY A 275 -1.14 -11.74 14.73
CA GLY A 275 -0.01 -12.39 14.07
C GLY A 275 0.59 -13.53 14.87
N ILE A 276 0.73 -13.36 16.19
CA ILE A 276 1.20 -14.43 17.11
C ILE A 276 0.23 -15.60 17.11
N LEU A 277 -1.08 -15.38 17.16
CA LEU A 277 -2.07 -16.42 17.13
C LEU A 277 -2.02 -17.24 15.84
N PHE A 278 -1.83 -16.59 14.68
CA PHE A 278 -1.64 -17.28 13.40
C PHE A 278 -0.37 -18.14 13.37
N VAL A 279 0.75 -17.60 13.86
CA VAL A 279 2.00 -18.36 14.00
C VAL A 279 1.80 -19.55 14.91
N THR A 280 1.14 -19.34 16.05
CA THR A 280 0.83 -20.43 16.99
C THR A 280 -0.08 -21.48 16.35
N ALA A 281 -1.14 -21.07 15.61
CA ALA A 281 -2.02 -21.99 14.88
C ALA A 281 -1.26 -22.86 13.88
N ALA A 282 -0.28 -22.27 13.16
CA ALA A 282 0.57 -23.00 12.23
C ALA A 282 1.39 -24.06 12.94
N PHE A 283 2.16 -23.70 13.97
CA PHE A 283 3.08 -24.64 14.65
C PHE A 283 2.36 -25.69 15.49
N THR A 284 1.15 -25.38 16.00
CA THR A 284 0.34 -26.37 16.74
C THR A 284 -0.61 -27.16 15.85
N LEU A 285 -0.69 -26.84 14.54
CA LEU A 285 -1.66 -27.39 13.58
C LEU A 285 -3.11 -27.27 14.07
N ASP A 286 -3.39 -26.21 14.82
CA ASP A 286 -4.68 -25.96 15.48
C ASP A 286 -5.28 -24.65 14.94
N SER A 287 -6.18 -24.77 13.97
CA SER A 287 -6.86 -23.63 13.37
C SER A 287 -7.75 -22.87 14.36
N SER A 288 -8.15 -23.47 15.48
CA SER A 288 -8.97 -22.80 16.49
C SER A 288 -8.26 -21.59 17.14
N LYS A 289 -6.94 -21.53 17.04
CA LYS A 289 -6.13 -20.38 17.50
C LYS A 289 -6.12 -19.21 16.50
N ALA A 290 -6.44 -19.44 15.23
CA ALA A 290 -6.45 -18.40 14.19
C ALA A 290 -7.82 -17.70 14.10
N THR A 291 -8.19 -16.96 15.12
CA THR A 291 -9.52 -16.34 15.29
C THR A 291 -9.58 -14.87 14.88
N GLY A 292 -8.50 -14.35 14.27
CA GLY A 292 -8.44 -12.93 13.86
C GLY A 292 -8.45 -11.96 15.05
N LEU A 293 -9.06 -10.77 14.85
CA LEU A 293 -9.01 -9.69 15.84
C LEU A 293 -9.85 -10.01 17.09
N ASP A 294 -11.04 -10.58 16.92
CA ASP A 294 -11.91 -10.96 18.06
C ASP A 294 -11.22 -11.92 19.00
N GLY A 295 -10.61 -12.99 18.44
CA GLY A 295 -9.87 -13.94 19.26
C GLY A 295 -8.60 -13.37 19.88
N ALA A 296 -7.92 -12.43 19.19
CA ALA A 296 -6.77 -11.75 19.77
C ALA A 296 -7.16 -10.90 20.99
N LEU A 297 -8.31 -10.20 20.92
CA LEU A 297 -8.81 -9.43 22.04
C LEU A 297 -9.28 -10.33 23.20
N LYS A 298 -9.94 -11.46 22.90
CA LYS A 298 -10.30 -12.48 23.90
C LYS A 298 -9.08 -13.16 24.53
N ALA A 299 -8.03 -13.42 23.74
CA ALA A 299 -6.78 -13.95 24.27
C ALA A 299 -6.10 -12.95 25.22
N LEU A 300 -6.14 -11.66 24.91
CA LEU A 300 -5.65 -10.61 25.81
C LEU A 300 -6.51 -10.51 27.08
N ALA A 301 -7.82 -10.69 26.98
CA ALA A 301 -8.71 -10.70 28.15
C ALA A 301 -8.43 -11.86 29.10
N ALA A 302 -7.93 -12.98 28.61
CA ALA A 302 -7.58 -14.15 29.41
C ALA A 302 -6.25 -14.04 30.18
N LEU A 303 -5.45 -12.99 29.92
CA LEU A 303 -4.19 -12.75 30.62
C LEU A 303 -4.45 -12.22 32.05
N PRO A 304 -3.47 -12.34 32.97
CA PRO A 304 -3.49 -11.60 34.23
C PRO A 304 -3.68 -10.10 33.95
N PHE A 305 -4.66 -9.47 34.61
CA PHE A 305 -5.08 -8.10 34.33
C PHE A 305 -5.67 -7.86 32.92
N GLY A 306 -6.09 -8.94 32.24
CA GLY A 306 -6.57 -8.91 30.85
C GLY A 306 -7.70 -7.93 30.63
N GLN A 307 -8.63 -7.78 31.57
CA GLN A 307 -9.71 -6.78 31.51
C GLN A 307 -9.14 -5.36 31.36
N VAL A 308 -8.14 -4.99 32.19
CA VAL A 308 -7.51 -3.65 32.15
C VAL A 308 -6.78 -3.45 30.83
N ILE A 309 -6.07 -4.47 30.36
CA ILE A 309 -5.37 -4.44 29.07
C ILE A 309 -6.39 -4.25 27.94
N LEU A 310 -7.49 -4.98 27.96
CA LEU A 310 -8.51 -4.91 26.93
C LEU A 310 -9.23 -3.57 26.91
N VAL A 311 -9.54 -3.00 28.09
CA VAL A 311 -10.08 -1.63 28.21
C VAL A 311 -9.09 -0.61 27.64
N ALA A 312 -7.80 -0.72 27.96
CA ALA A 312 -6.79 0.19 27.43
C ALA A 312 -6.66 0.11 25.91
N ILE A 313 -6.70 -1.11 25.35
CA ILE A 313 -6.70 -1.32 23.88
C ILE A 313 -7.99 -0.79 23.27
N GLY A 314 -9.15 -1.04 23.87
CA GLY A 314 -10.43 -0.52 23.39
C GLY A 314 -10.48 1.00 23.36
N LEU A 315 -10.01 1.66 24.42
CA LEU A 315 -9.86 3.13 24.46
C LEU A 315 -8.86 3.62 23.40
N GLY A 316 -7.77 2.89 23.19
CA GLY A 316 -6.82 3.19 22.12
C GLY A 316 -7.43 3.06 20.72
N LEU A 317 -8.26 2.04 20.47
CA LEU A 317 -8.98 1.89 19.19
C LEU A 317 -10.02 2.99 18.99
N ILE A 318 -10.72 3.44 20.04
CA ILE A 318 -11.59 4.62 19.99
C ILE A 318 -10.76 5.86 19.65
N ALA A 319 -9.59 6.04 20.31
CA ALA A 319 -8.68 7.14 20.01
C ALA A 319 -8.20 7.09 18.55
N PHE A 320 -7.93 5.89 18.01
CA PHE A 320 -7.61 5.72 16.59
C PHE A 320 -8.78 6.12 15.69
N GLY A 321 -10.01 5.74 16.04
CA GLY A 321 -11.23 6.17 15.35
C GLY A 321 -11.35 7.69 15.29
N LEU A 322 -11.18 8.36 16.42
CA LEU A 322 -11.19 9.83 16.52
C LEU A 322 -10.05 10.47 15.71
N TYR A 323 -8.85 9.88 15.72
CA TYR A 323 -7.75 10.31 14.86
C TYR A 323 -8.10 10.19 13.37
N LEU A 324 -8.81 9.14 12.97
CA LEU A 324 -9.23 8.96 11.57
C LEU A 324 -10.23 10.03 11.11
N PHE A 325 -11.09 10.55 11.99
CA PHE A 325 -11.91 11.74 11.67
C PHE A 325 -11.04 12.99 11.46
N ALA A 326 -10.02 13.19 12.31
CA ALA A 326 -9.05 14.26 12.06
C ALA A 326 -8.31 14.04 10.74
N ARG A 327 -7.91 12.81 10.43
CA ARG A 327 -7.29 12.46 9.14
C ARG A 327 -8.24 12.69 7.97
N ALA A 328 -9.53 12.37 8.08
CA ALA A 328 -10.54 12.69 7.07
C ALA A 328 -10.58 14.20 6.74
N ARG A 329 -10.33 15.05 7.74
CA ARG A 329 -10.35 16.53 7.57
C ARG A 329 -9.02 17.10 7.08
N TYR A 330 -7.90 16.53 7.55
CA TYR A 330 -6.55 17.11 7.39
C TYR A 330 -5.60 16.20 6.58
N ALA A 331 -6.09 15.15 5.90
CA ALA A 331 -5.24 14.29 5.07
C ALA A 331 -4.59 15.08 3.94
N ARG A 332 -3.31 14.82 3.71
CA ARG A 332 -2.60 15.17 2.48
C ARG A 332 -2.98 14.14 1.42
N LEU A 333 -3.74 14.56 0.43
CA LEU A 333 -4.26 13.72 -0.66
C LEU A 333 -3.66 14.19 -1.98
#